data_1948391ad0a847c759d669d8c046a593
#
_entry.id   1948391ad0a847c759d669d8c046a593
#
_cell.length_a   1.000
_cell.length_b   1.000
_cell.length_c   1.000
_cell.angle_alpha   90.00
_cell.angle_beta   90.00
_cell.angle_gamma   90.00
#
_symmetry.space_group_name_H-M   'P 1'
#
loop_
_entity.id
_entity.type
_entity.pdbx_description
1 polymer ?
#
loop_
_entity_poly.entity_id
_entity_poly.type
_entity_poly.pdbx_seq_one_letter_code
_entity_poly.pdbx_strand_id
1 'polypeptide(L)'
;METPMCEQIAIADLWCYQNATDEERNWKYISPTYKFDLSKIGSLKMREEVSSFLIYRGQKLKLKSIRVELLHYNRWVRYAQDNILNGSLSERDIDQEIREYKKWMIAHGYKIAHEKKRRNRVAIEEVEEIRFYRRLLQFCHRDDGEETQKDIWNLDNLTTEIYQNPIKQTKTISFKAILQDGMREETKNAIALLIKSQKMGTIQAELTALKRFSDFMRQNYAQVSSFAELDREMMEAYLIYLN
;
A
#
# COMPACT_ATOMS: atom_id res chain seq x y z
N MET A 1 -30.19 2.09 11.62
CA MET A 1 -29.64 3.36 12.15
C MET A 1 -28.44 3.69 11.32
N GLU A 2 -28.57 4.65 10.39
CA GLU A 2 -27.44 5.16 9.64
C GLU A 2 -26.58 5.97 10.60
N THR A 3 -25.32 5.60 10.76
CA THR A 3 -24.35 6.37 11.52
C THR A 3 -24.23 7.74 10.84
N PRO A 4 -24.40 8.89 11.54
CA PRO A 4 -24.28 10.19 10.93
C PRO A 4 -22.88 10.30 10.32
N MET A 5 -22.83 10.47 9.01
CA MET A 5 -21.60 10.54 8.26
C MET A 5 -20.84 11.80 8.68
N CYS A 6 -19.61 11.61 9.13
CA CYS A 6 -18.74 12.68 9.56
C CYS A 6 -18.38 13.56 8.34
N GLU A 7 -18.93 14.76 8.28
CA GLU A 7 -18.64 15.72 7.19
C GLU A 7 -17.23 16.32 7.27
N GLN A 8 -16.55 16.10 8.38
CA GLN A 8 -15.22 16.67 8.66
C GLN A 8 -14.42 15.71 9.52
N ILE A 9 -13.13 15.59 9.25
CA ILE A 9 -12.20 14.84 10.09
C ILE A 9 -11.21 15.84 10.66
N ALA A 10 -11.27 16.10 11.97
CA ALA A 10 -10.27 16.94 12.61
C ALA A 10 -8.92 16.19 12.72
N ILE A 11 -7.81 16.91 12.57
CA ILE A 11 -6.48 16.30 12.78
C ILE A 11 -6.36 15.76 14.21
N ALA A 12 -7.02 16.39 15.17
CA ALA A 12 -7.07 15.97 16.58
C ALA A 12 -7.69 14.58 16.77
N ASP A 13 -8.59 14.16 15.87
CA ASP A 13 -9.27 12.86 15.94
C ASP A 13 -8.42 11.71 15.34
N LEU A 14 -7.36 12.06 14.61
CA LEU A 14 -6.49 11.07 13.99
C LEU A 14 -5.53 10.44 15.00
N TRP A 15 -5.27 9.15 14.84
CA TRP A 15 -4.36 8.38 15.69
C TRP A 15 -2.98 9.03 15.84
N CYS A 16 -2.42 9.60 14.75
CA CYS A 16 -1.11 10.27 14.77
C CYS A 16 -1.08 11.51 15.67
N TYR A 17 -2.21 12.20 15.89
CA TYR A 17 -2.28 13.32 16.83
C TYR A 17 -2.45 12.81 18.26
N GLN A 18 -3.32 11.83 18.47
CA GLN A 18 -3.60 11.26 19.79
C GLN A 18 -2.36 10.59 20.40
N ASN A 19 -1.50 10.00 19.58
CA ASN A 19 -0.26 9.32 19.99
C ASN A 19 1.01 10.14 19.76
N ALA A 20 0.89 11.43 19.41
CA ALA A 20 2.02 12.33 19.28
C ALA A 20 2.54 12.81 20.66
N THR A 21 3.81 13.19 20.72
CA THR A 21 4.36 13.86 21.90
C THR A 21 3.85 15.29 22.02
N ASP A 22 3.97 15.89 23.20
CA ASP A 22 3.57 17.29 23.40
C ASP A 22 4.40 18.25 22.54
N GLU A 23 5.67 17.97 22.29
CA GLU A 23 6.52 18.74 21.38
C GLU A 23 5.99 18.69 19.93
N GLU A 24 5.55 17.53 19.49
CA GLU A 24 4.97 17.36 18.15
C GLU A 24 3.63 18.07 18.01
N ARG A 25 2.77 18.01 19.03
CA ARG A 25 1.47 18.72 19.05
C ARG A 25 1.64 20.23 19.10
N ASN A 26 2.64 20.72 19.82
CA ASN A 26 2.94 22.15 19.96
C ASN A 26 3.78 22.71 18.79
N TRP A 27 4.06 21.92 17.77
CA TRP A 27 4.77 22.43 16.61
C TRP A 27 3.94 23.52 15.91
N LYS A 28 4.55 24.70 15.71
CA LYS A 28 3.89 25.95 15.24
C LYS A 28 3.01 25.82 13.97
N TYR A 29 3.20 24.76 13.19
CA TYR A 29 2.43 24.52 11.97
C TYR A 29 1.32 23.47 12.15
N ILE A 30 1.10 22.99 13.36
CA ILE A 30 0.01 22.06 13.71
C ILE A 30 -1.00 22.83 14.54
N SER A 31 -2.28 22.64 14.23
CA SER A 31 -3.39 23.09 15.07
C SER A 31 -4.40 21.95 15.22
N PRO A 32 -4.92 21.72 16.43
CA PRO A 32 -6.00 20.74 16.63
C PRO A 32 -7.26 21.09 15.84
N THR A 33 -7.43 22.37 15.47
CA THR A 33 -8.58 22.86 14.68
C THR A 33 -8.47 22.57 13.18
N TYR A 34 -7.30 22.12 12.71
CA TYR A 34 -7.16 21.74 11.30
C TYR A 34 -7.98 20.47 11.00
N LYS A 35 -8.70 20.51 9.86
CA LYS A 35 -9.62 19.47 9.48
C LYS A 35 -9.61 19.21 7.98
N PHE A 36 -9.93 17.98 7.61
CA PHE A 36 -10.29 17.59 6.26
C PHE A 36 -11.80 17.79 6.11
N ASP A 37 -12.19 18.69 5.24
CA ASP A 37 -13.59 19.06 5.02
C ASP A 37 -14.19 18.22 3.89
N LEU A 38 -14.86 17.12 4.25
CA LEU A 38 -15.45 16.17 3.31
C LEU A 38 -16.77 16.71 2.71
N SER A 39 -17.40 17.74 3.29
CA SER A 39 -18.66 18.32 2.78
C SER A 39 -18.50 18.89 1.36
N LYS A 40 -17.26 19.23 0.99
CA LYS A 40 -16.90 19.75 -0.34
C LYS A 40 -16.87 18.69 -1.45
N ILE A 41 -16.97 17.41 -1.10
CA ILE A 41 -17.01 16.29 -2.05
C ILE A 41 -18.47 16.00 -2.36
N GLY A 42 -18.87 16.01 -3.65
CA GLY A 42 -20.27 15.88 -4.05
C GLY A 42 -20.89 14.51 -3.77
N SER A 43 -20.14 13.43 -4.04
CA SER A 43 -20.63 12.05 -3.90
C SER A 43 -20.47 11.52 -2.49
N LEU A 44 -21.53 10.92 -1.95
CA LEU A 44 -21.54 10.25 -0.64
C LEU A 44 -20.51 9.10 -0.59
N LYS A 45 -20.54 8.23 -1.58
CA LYS A 45 -19.62 7.08 -1.70
C LYS A 45 -18.16 7.54 -1.75
N MET A 46 -17.87 8.61 -2.51
CA MET A 46 -16.52 9.19 -2.56
C MET A 46 -16.09 9.78 -1.21
N ARG A 47 -17.02 10.38 -0.44
CA ARG A 47 -16.73 10.88 0.93
C ARG A 47 -16.30 9.74 1.85
N GLU A 48 -16.99 8.59 1.80
CA GLU A 48 -16.68 7.40 2.58
C GLU A 48 -15.30 6.85 2.22
N GLU A 49 -15.00 6.72 0.93
CA GLU A 49 -13.71 6.25 0.42
C GLU A 49 -12.56 7.17 0.87
N VAL A 50 -12.74 8.49 0.72
CA VAL A 50 -11.75 9.49 1.13
C VAL A 50 -11.58 9.53 2.65
N SER A 51 -12.68 9.44 3.40
CA SER A 51 -12.65 9.35 4.87
C SER A 51 -11.82 8.15 5.34
N SER A 52 -12.12 6.98 4.79
CA SER A 52 -11.41 5.74 5.11
C SER A 52 -9.91 5.85 4.78
N PHE A 53 -9.56 6.43 3.64
CA PHE A 53 -8.17 6.70 3.27
C PHE A 53 -7.47 7.63 4.26
N LEU A 54 -8.10 8.75 4.64
CA LEU A 54 -7.48 9.72 5.55
C LEU A 54 -7.29 9.15 6.96
N ILE A 55 -8.24 8.36 7.47
CA ILE A 55 -8.11 7.64 8.73
C ILE A 55 -6.93 6.66 8.66
N TYR A 56 -6.87 5.87 7.60
CA TYR A 56 -5.74 4.95 7.36
C TYR A 56 -4.40 5.69 7.31
N ARG A 57 -4.32 6.82 6.62
CA ARG A 57 -3.11 7.66 6.57
C ARG A 57 -2.74 8.20 7.96
N GLY A 58 -3.75 8.59 8.74
CA GLY A 58 -3.56 9.02 10.13
C GLY A 58 -2.93 7.96 11.04
N GLN A 59 -3.18 6.67 10.76
CA GLN A 59 -2.54 5.56 11.49
C GLN A 59 -1.09 5.29 11.06
N LYS A 60 -0.74 5.60 9.82
CA LYS A 60 0.57 5.25 9.22
C LYS A 60 1.58 6.39 9.21
N LEU A 61 1.13 7.63 9.30
CA LEU A 61 1.99 8.81 9.18
C LEU A 61 2.28 9.47 10.53
N LYS A 62 3.41 10.16 10.59
CA LYS A 62 3.70 11.09 11.69
C LYS A 62 2.84 12.35 11.54
N LEU A 63 2.57 13.01 12.65
CA LEU A 63 1.74 14.22 12.73
C LEU A 63 2.19 15.32 11.73
N LYS A 64 3.49 15.55 11.61
CA LYS A 64 4.04 16.52 10.63
C LYS A 64 3.68 16.18 9.18
N SER A 65 3.62 14.89 8.84
CA SER A 65 3.28 14.45 7.49
C SER A 65 1.79 14.60 7.19
N ILE A 66 0.92 14.40 8.17
CA ILE A 66 -0.53 14.64 8.01
C ILE A 66 -0.82 16.11 7.70
N ARG A 67 -0.06 17.06 8.25
CA ARG A 67 -0.20 18.47 7.90
C ARG A 67 0.08 18.73 6.41
N VAL A 68 1.03 18.01 5.84
CA VAL A 68 1.34 18.10 4.40
C VAL A 68 0.26 17.39 3.57
N GLU A 69 -0.24 16.24 4.03
CA GLU A 69 -1.39 15.55 3.38
C GLU A 69 -2.63 16.47 3.29
N LEU A 70 -2.89 17.31 4.32
CA LEU A 70 -3.99 18.27 4.29
C LEU A 70 -3.86 19.29 3.14
N LEU A 71 -2.64 19.72 2.82
CA LEU A 71 -2.42 20.62 1.68
C LEU A 71 -2.72 19.93 0.34
N HIS A 72 -2.27 18.68 0.20
CA HIS A 72 -2.52 17.89 -1.01
C HIS A 72 -4.00 17.56 -1.16
N TYR A 73 -4.67 17.21 -0.05
CA TYR A 73 -6.11 17.01 0.03
C TYR A 73 -6.89 18.24 -0.45
N ASN A 74 -6.58 19.43 0.09
CA ASN A 74 -7.26 20.66 -0.28
C ASN A 74 -7.11 21.00 -1.77
N ARG A 75 -5.95 20.67 -2.38
CA ARG A 75 -5.73 20.85 -3.81
C ARG A 75 -6.54 19.85 -4.63
N TRP A 76 -6.54 18.60 -4.22
CA TRP A 76 -7.35 17.57 -4.86
C TRP A 76 -8.85 17.86 -4.77
N VAL A 77 -9.35 18.34 -3.64
CA VAL A 77 -10.78 18.74 -3.49
C VAL A 77 -11.14 19.83 -4.50
N ARG A 78 -10.29 20.82 -4.74
CA ARG A 78 -10.55 21.83 -5.78
C ARG A 78 -10.67 21.19 -7.16
N TYR A 79 -9.78 20.28 -7.50
CA TYR A 79 -9.89 19.51 -8.74
C TYR A 79 -11.21 18.74 -8.82
N ALA A 80 -11.60 18.08 -7.74
CA ALA A 80 -12.84 17.31 -7.67
C ALA A 80 -14.07 18.19 -7.86
N GLN A 81 -14.08 19.41 -7.30
CA GLN A 81 -15.14 20.40 -7.47
C GLN A 81 -15.20 20.97 -8.89
N ASP A 82 -14.05 21.39 -9.43
CA ASP A 82 -13.97 21.99 -10.78
C ASP A 82 -14.40 21.01 -11.88
N ASN A 83 -14.17 19.71 -11.68
CA ASN A 83 -14.55 18.66 -12.64
C ASN A 83 -15.84 17.93 -12.26
N ILE A 84 -16.54 18.38 -11.22
CA ILE A 84 -17.83 17.82 -10.75
C ILE A 84 -17.72 16.31 -10.59
N LEU A 85 -16.65 15.83 -9.91
CA LEU A 85 -16.43 14.41 -9.73
C LEU A 85 -17.58 13.79 -8.93
N ASN A 86 -18.23 12.77 -9.51
CA ASN A 86 -19.34 12.03 -8.92
C ASN A 86 -19.06 10.54 -8.92
N GLY A 87 -19.83 9.77 -8.14
CA GLY A 87 -19.73 8.33 -8.05
C GLY A 87 -18.60 7.89 -7.12
N SER A 88 -17.99 6.76 -7.41
CA SER A 88 -16.92 6.13 -6.61
C SER A 88 -15.55 6.34 -7.24
N LEU A 89 -14.51 6.51 -6.42
CA LEU A 89 -13.12 6.50 -6.88
C LEU A 89 -12.67 5.10 -7.27
N SER A 90 -13.22 4.06 -6.65
CA SER A 90 -12.91 2.66 -6.96
C SER A 90 -13.38 2.20 -8.35
N GLU A 91 -14.29 2.95 -8.99
CA GLU A 91 -14.81 2.65 -10.33
C GLU A 91 -14.04 3.37 -11.45
N ARG A 92 -13.03 4.21 -11.11
CA ARG A 92 -12.31 5.07 -12.04
C ARG A 92 -10.98 4.48 -12.45
N ASP A 93 -10.60 4.55 -13.72
CA ASP A 93 -9.28 4.15 -14.19
C ASP A 93 -8.18 5.06 -13.61
N ILE A 94 -7.22 4.47 -12.89
CA ILE A 94 -6.17 5.20 -12.16
C ILE A 94 -5.32 6.05 -13.12
N ASP A 95 -4.91 5.49 -14.25
CA ASP A 95 -4.00 6.19 -15.15
C ASP A 95 -4.72 7.31 -15.91
N GLN A 96 -5.99 7.12 -16.24
CA GLN A 96 -6.82 8.17 -16.82
C GLN A 96 -7.01 9.32 -15.84
N GLU A 97 -7.42 9.04 -14.60
CA GLU A 97 -7.63 10.06 -13.56
C GLU A 97 -6.36 10.86 -13.26
N ILE A 98 -5.20 10.20 -13.21
CA ILE A 98 -3.93 10.89 -13.01
C ILE A 98 -3.57 11.78 -14.21
N ARG A 99 -3.88 11.35 -15.45
CA ARG A 99 -3.68 12.19 -16.63
C ARG A 99 -4.55 13.45 -16.59
N GLU A 100 -5.83 13.31 -16.23
CA GLU A 100 -6.76 14.46 -16.14
C GLU A 100 -6.36 15.41 -15.00
N TYR A 101 -5.96 14.87 -13.84
CA TYR A 101 -5.45 15.70 -12.75
C TYR A 101 -4.19 16.50 -13.14
N LYS A 102 -3.26 15.87 -13.86
CA LYS A 102 -2.07 16.58 -14.40
C LYS A 102 -2.44 17.70 -15.36
N LYS A 103 -3.39 17.47 -16.27
CA LYS A 103 -3.89 18.51 -17.20
C LYS A 103 -4.49 19.68 -16.42
N TRP A 104 -5.34 19.38 -15.43
CA TRP A 104 -5.93 20.41 -14.58
C TRP A 104 -4.86 21.19 -13.80
N MET A 105 -3.86 20.53 -13.24
CA MET A 105 -2.75 21.16 -12.53
C MET A 105 -1.99 22.14 -13.44
N ILE A 106 -1.68 21.73 -14.67
CA ILE A 106 -0.98 22.59 -15.66
C ILE A 106 -1.85 23.80 -16.01
N ALA A 107 -3.13 23.59 -16.28
CA ALA A 107 -4.08 24.67 -16.61
C ALA A 107 -4.19 25.72 -15.48
N HIS A 108 -3.98 25.31 -14.21
CA HIS A 108 -3.99 26.20 -13.05
C HIS A 108 -2.59 26.68 -12.62
N GLY A 109 -1.56 26.49 -13.45
CA GLY A 109 -0.19 26.97 -13.20
C GLY A 109 0.58 26.18 -12.14
N TYR A 110 0.10 24.98 -11.75
CA TYR A 110 0.82 24.13 -10.82
C TYR A 110 1.89 23.28 -11.51
N LYS A 111 3.00 23.08 -10.81
CA LYS A 111 4.05 22.15 -11.27
C LYS A 111 3.58 20.72 -11.14
N ILE A 112 3.90 19.86 -12.12
CA ILE A 112 3.60 18.43 -12.10
C ILE A 112 4.82 17.57 -11.77
N ALA A 113 6.03 18.14 -11.84
CA ALA A 113 7.28 17.47 -11.54
C ALA A 113 8.31 18.47 -11.00
N HIS A 114 9.31 17.95 -10.32
CA HIS A 114 10.46 18.69 -9.85
C HIS A 114 11.75 17.91 -10.08
N GLU A 115 12.85 18.63 -10.22
CA GLU A 115 14.18 18.02 -10.29
C GLU A 115 14.68 17.65 -8.90
N LYS A 116 15.11 16.41 -8.74
CA LYS A 116 15.78 15.92 -7.55
C LYS A 116 17.21 15.54 -7.85
N LYS A 117 18.12 16.31 -7.32
CA LYS A 117 19.56 16.02 -7.44
C LYS A 117 19.90 14.79 -6.57
N ARG A 118 20.42 13.77 -7.20
CA ARG A 118 21.04 12.60 -6.53
C ARG A 118 22.54 12.65 -6.85
N ARG A 119 23.39 11.99 -6.01
CA ARG A 119 24.87 12.09 -6.07
C ARG A 119 25.44 12.20 -7.50
N ASN A 120 24.97 11.41 -8.45
CA ASN A 120 25.54 11.35 -9.81
C ASN A 120 24.51 11.57 -10.93
N ARG A 121 23.27 11.98 -10.61
CA ARG A 121 22.22 12.21 -11.62
C ARG A 121 21.15 13.16 -11.13
N VAL A 122 20.50 13.85 -12.05
CA VAL A 122 19.27 14.56 -11.81
C VAL A 122 18.11 13.63 -12.19
N ALA A 123 17.19 13.42 -11.28
CA ALA A 123 15.96 12.66 -11.53
C ALA A 123 14.78 13.64 -11.57
N ILE A 124 13.89 13.46 -12.53
CA ILE A 124 12.61 14.17 -12.56
C ILE A 124 11.62 13.32 -11.78
N GLU A 125 11.08 13.86 -10.69
CA GLU A 125 10.10 13.17 -9.84
C GLU A 125 8.77 13.92 -9.88
N GLU A 126 7.66 13.15 -9.90
CA GLU A 126 6.32 13.73 -9.78
C GLU A 126 6.18 14.45 -8.44
N VAL A 127 5.42 15.55 -8.44
CA VAL A 127 5.10 16.29 -7.20
C VAL A 127 4.23 15.44 -6.26
N GLU A 128 4.30 15.74 -4.97
CA GLU A 128 3.58 14.94 -3.95
C GLU A 128 2.06 15.01 -4.07
N GLU A 129 1.51 16.06 -4.64
CA GLU A 129 0.07 16.18 -4.94
C GLU A 129 -0.42 15.09 -5.88
N ILE A 130 0.34 14.79 -6.94
CA ILE A 130 0.00 13.72 -7.88
C ILE A 130 0.15 12.36 -7.20
N ARG A 131 1.21 12.19 -6.40
CA ARG A 131 1.41 10.97 -5.62
C ARG A 131 0.32 10.77 -4.56
N PHE A 132 -0.16 11.84 -3.94
CA PHE A 132 -1.29 11.80 -3.01
C PHE A 132 -2.54 11.24 -3.71
N TYR A 133 -2.92 11.81 -4.86
CA TYR A 133 -4.11 11.34 -5.59
C TYR A 133 -3.95 9.90 -6.09
N ARG A 134 -2.77 9.54 -6.59
CA ARG A 134 -2.47 8.16 -6.97
C ARG A 134 -2.62 7.19 -5.79
N ARG A 135 -2.11 7.55 -4.61
CA ARG A 135 -2.27 6.73 -3.39
C ARG A 135 -3.74 6.61 -2.96
N LEU A 136 -4.51 7.69 -3.09
CA LEU A 136 -5.96 7.67 -2.81
C LEU A 136 -6.68 6.70 -3.75
N LEU A 137 -6.48 6.81 -5.06
CA LEU A 137 -7.06 5.90 -6.04
C LEU A 137 -6.64 4.43 -5.79
N GLN A 138 -5.35 4.19 -5.58
CA GLN A 138 -4.85 2.86 -5.25
C GLN A 138 -5.46 2.29 -3.97
N PHE A 139 -5.72 3.13 -2.98
CA PHE A 139 -6.41 2.72 -1.75
C PHE A 139 -7.86 2.32 -2.03
N CYS A 140 -8.59 3.07 -2.84
CA CYS A 140 -9.98 2.79 -3.20
C CYS A 140 -10.12 1.54 -4.09
N HIS A 141 -9.10 1.24 -4.90
CA HIS A 141 -9.03 0.03 -5.74
C HIS A 141 -8.44 -1.17 -5.01
N ARG A 142 -8.29 -1.10 -3.68
CA ARG A 142 -7.90 -2.29 -2.92
C ARG A 142 -8.95 -3.35 -3.16
N ASP A 143 -8.49 -4.44 -3.72
CA ASP A 143 -9.28 -5.64 -3.80
C ASP A 143 -9.60 -6.07 -2.36
N ASP A 144 -10.92 -6.18 -2.03
CA ASP A 144 -11.38 -6.67 -0.73
C ASP A 144 -11.05 -8.15 -0.53
N GLY A 145 -10.42 -8.79 -1.55
CA GLY A 145 -9.82 -10.10 -1.42
C GLY A 145 -8.76 -10.09 -0.32
N GLU A 146 -8.75 -11.11 0.50
CA GLU A 146 -7.70 -11.28 1.51
C GLU A 146 -6.33 -11.03 0.88
N GLU A 147 -5.54 -10.13 1.44
CA GLU A 147 -4.19 -9.82 0.96
C GLU A 147 -3.34 -11.09 0.79
N THR A 148 -3.67 -12.12 1.58
CA THR A 148 -3.03 -13.43 1.55
C THR A 148 -3.34 -14.27 0.30
N GLN A 149 -4.39 -13.95 -0.45
CA GLN A 149 -4.72 -14.63 -1.71
C GLN A 149 -3.90 -14.12 -2.90
N LYS A 150 -3.30 -12.91 -2.78
CA LYS A 150 -2.51 -12.30 -3.85
C LYS A 150 -1.15 -12.99 -4.02
N ASP A 151 -0.60 -12.93 -5.23
CA ASP A 151 0.78 -13.42 -5.49
C ASP A 151 1.87 -12.46 -4.98
N ILE A 152 1.50 -11.24 -4.66
CA ILE A 152 2.36 -10.26 -3.99
C ILE A 152 1.59 -9.68 -2.81
N TRP A 153 2.07 -9.95 -1.60
CA TRP A 153 1.50 -9.36 -0.39
C TRP A 153 2.15 -8.04 -0.07
N ASN A 154 1.34 -7.04 0.22
CA ASN A 154 1.80 -5.83 0.88
C ASN A 154 1.65 -6.02 2.40
N LEU A 155 2.77 -6.10 3.11
CA LEU A 155 2.79 -6.39 4.55
C LEU A 155 2.09 -5.32 5.39
N ASP A 156 2.01 -4.09 4.88
CA ASP A 156 1.27 -3.01 5.54
C ASP A 156 -0.26 -3.22 5.52
N ASN A 157 -0.76 -4.12 4.67
CA ASN A 157 -2.19 -4.45 4.56
C ASN A 157 -2.58 -5.67 5.40
N LEU A 158 -1.61 -6.42 5.94
CA LEU A 158 -1.89 -7.52 6.84
C LEU A 158 -2.32 -6.99 8.21
N THR A 159 -3.35 -7.59 8.79
CA THR A 159 -3.84 -7.23 10.14
C THR A 159 -2.95 -7.79 11.25
N THR A 160 -2.03 -8.68 10.91
CA THR A 160 -1.13 -9.36 11.84
C THR A 160 0.10 -8.50 12.14
N GLU A 161 0.50 -8.46 13.40
CA GLU A 161 1.76 -7.84 13.82
C GLU A 161 2.95 -8.65 13.29
N ILE A 162 3.89 -7.98 12.61
CA ILE A 162 4.98 -8.63 11.89
C ILE A 162 6.31 -8.28 12.55
N TYR A 163 7.08 -9.29 12.95
CA TYR A 163 8.39 -9.10 13.54
C TYR A 163 9.44 -8.74 12.48
N GLN A 164 9.73 -7.45 12.33
CA GLN A 164 10.69 -6.93 11.35
C GLN A 164 11.86 -6.20 12.04
N ASN A 165 12.99 -6.18 11.33
CA ASN A 165 14.10 -5.33 11.72
C ASN A 165 13.71 -3.85 11.54
N PRO A 166 13.79 -3.00 12.58
CA PRO A 166 13.36 -1.61 12.51
C PRO A 166 14.17 -0.77 11.50
N ILE A 167 15.41 -1.18 11.19
CA ILE A 167 16.30 -0.46 10.27
C ILE A 167 16.03 -0.85 8.82
N LYS A 168 15.70 -2.12 8.57
CA LYS A 168 15.49 -2.66 7.21
C LYS A 168 14.15 -3.38 7.17
N GLN A 169 13.10 -2.63 6.88
CA GLN A 169 11.75 -3.18 6.78
C GLN A 169 11.46 -3.72 5.38
N THR A 170 10.97 -4.94 5.32
CA THR A 170 10.39 -5.53 4.12
C THR A 170 8.96 -5.02 3.97
N LYS A 171 8.62 -4.48 2.82
CA LYS A 171 7.26 -3.98 2.54
C LYS A 171 6.38 -4.98 1.81
N THR A 172 6.99 -5.86 1.03
CA THR A 172 6.26 -6.82 0.20
C THR A 172 6.89 -8.20 0.23
N ILE A 173 6.07 -9.23 0.12
CA ILE A 173 6.47 -10.61 -0.15
C ILE A 173 5.91 -11.01 -1.52
N SER A 174 6.73 -11.62 -2.38
CA SER A 174 6.29 -12.09 -3.69
C SER A 174 6.43 -13.60 -3.81
N PHE A 175 5.36 -14.26 -4.22
CA PHE A 175 5.26 -15.69 -4.48
C PHE A 175 5.35 -16.04 -5.97
N LYS A 176 5.38 -15.04 -6.86
CA LYS A 176 5.36 -15.21 -8.33
C LYS A 176 6.48 -16.11 -8.88
N ALA A 177 7.58 -16.23 -8.15
CA ALA A 177 8.69 -17.08 -8.56
C ALA A 177 8.50 -18.57 -8.16
N ILE A 178 7.43 -18.90 -7.45
CA ILE A 178 6.97 -20.29 -7.25
C ILE A 178 6.00 -20.56 -8.40
N LEU A 179 6.42 -21.38 -9.36
CA LEU A 179 5.79 -21.49 -10.67
C LEU A 179 4.64 -22.48 -10.70
N GLN A 180 4.67 -23.49 -9.84
CA GLN A 180 3.60 -24.46 -9.66
C GLN A 180 2.47 -23.85 -8.82
N ASP A 181 1.26 -23.83 -9.35
CA ASP A 181 0.13 -23.15 -8.70
C ASP A 181 -0.21 -23.77 -7.34
N GLY A 182 -0.24 -25.09 -7.21
CA GLY A 182 -0.48 -25.79 -5.94
C GLY A 182 0.59 -25.48 -4.89
N MET A 183 1.87 -25.60 -5.25
CA MET A 183 2.98 -25.26 -4.35
C MET A 183 2.93 -23.79 -3.91
N ARG A 184 2.53 -22.89 -4.81
CA ARG A 184 2.41 -21.46 -4.51
C ARG A 184 1.32 -21.20 -3.47
N GLU A 185 0.14 -21.80 -3.63
CA GLU A 185 -0.96 -21.64 -2.67
C GLU A 185 -0.62 -22.29 -1.32
N GLU A 186 -0.04 -23.47 -1.29
CA GLU A 186 0.42 -24.12 -0.07
C GLU A 186 1.49 -23.29 0.65
N THR A 187 2.42 -22.69 -0.10
CA THR A 187 3.42 -21.75 0.45
C THR A 187 2.76 -20.49 1.03
N LYS A 188 1.77 -19.90 0.35
CA LYS A 188 1.03 -18.75 0.88
C LYS A 188 0.36 -19.10 2.22
N ASN A 189 -0.31 -20.24 2.27
CA ASN A 189 -0.99 -20.72 3.50
C ASN A 189 0.02 -20.93 4.64
N ALA A 190 1.15 -21.56 4.37
CA ALA A 190 2.21 -21.77 5.36
C ALA A 190 2.79 -20.43 5.87
N ILE A 191 3.12 -19.50 4.96
CA ILE A 191 3.66 -18.18 5.33
C ILE A 191 2.64 -17.34 6.10
N ALA A 192 1.33 -17.44 5.81
CA ALA A 192 0.28 -16.76 6.57
C ALA A 192 0.23 -17.20 8.05
N LEU A 193 0.59 -18.44 8.33
CA LEU A 193 0.73 -18.94 9.70
C LEU A 193 2.05 -18.51 10.34
N LEU A 194 3.16 -18.68 9.62
CA LEU A 194 4.51 -18.43 10.12
C LEU A 194 4.79 -16.94 10.40
N ILE A 195 4.19 -16.03 9.64
CA ILE A 195 4.39 -14.59 9.79
C ILE A 195 3.96 -14.05 11.17
N LYS A 196 3.11 -14.80 11.87
CA LYS A 196 2.63 -14.47 13.22
C LYS A 196 3.67 -14.75 14.31
N SER A 197 4.65 -15.61 14.04
CA SER A 197 5.59 -16.12 15.05
C SER A 197 7.05 -16.04 14.65
N GLN A 198 7.36 -15.97 13.35
CA GLN A 198 8.72 -15.92 12.84
C GLN A 198 9.18 -14.52 12.46
N LYS A 199 10.50 -14.30 12.53
CA LYS A 199 11.12 -13.06 12.05
C LYS A 199 11.05 -13.00 10.52
N MET A 200 10.79 -11.82 9.96
CA MET A 200 10.70 -11.61 8.51
C MET A 200 11.96 -12.09 7.75
N GLY A 201 13.15 -11.95 8.34
CA GLY A 201 14.38 -12.45 7.74
C GLY A 201 14.41 -13.96 7.54
N THR A 202 13.85 -14.74 8.48
CA THR A 202 13.71 -16.20 8.37
C THR A 202 12.75 -16.56 7.25
N ILE A 203 11.57 -15.92 7.21
CA ILE A 203 10.57 -16.10 6.15
C ILE A 203 11.15 -15.83 4.77
N GLN A 204 11.95 -14.78 4.61
CA GLN A 204 12.62 -14.48 3.35
C GLN A 204 13.64 -15.54 2.93
N ALA A 205 14.37 -16.11 3.88
CA ALA A 205 15.31 -17.20 3.60
C ALA A 205 14.58 -18.47 3.15
N GLU A 206 13.50 -18.85 3.85
CA GLU A 206 12.64 -19.98 3.49
C GLU A 206 12.02 -19.80 2.10
N LEU A 207 11.45 -18.62 1.80
CA LEU A 207 10.93 -18.31 0.47
C LEU A 207 12.00 -18.38 -0.63
N THR A 208 13.22 -17.99 -0.33
CA THR A 208 14.33 -18.09 -1.29
C THR A 208 14.66 -19.54 -1.58
N ALA A 209 14.66 -20.40 -0.56
CA ALA A 209 14.85 -21.84 -0.73
C ALA A 209 13.71 -22.48 -1.54
N LEU A 210 12.45 -22.13 -1.22
CA LEU A 210 11.29 -22.65 -1.94
C LEU A 210 11.26 -22.22 -3.42
N LYS A 211 11.69 -20.99 -3.73
CA LYS A 211 11.81 -20.53 -5.12
C LYS A 211 12.85 -21.35 -5.91
N ARG A 212 14.00 -21.66 -5.31
CA ARG A 212 15.01 -22.54 -5.93
C ARG A 212 14.47 -23.95 -6.12
N PHE A 213 13.76 -24.47 -5.11
CA PHE A 213 13.11 -25.78 -5.21
C PHE A 213 12.08 -25.81 -6.34
N SER A 214 11.21 -24.78 -6.43
CA SER A 214 10.23 -24.66 -7.51
C SER A 214 10.87 -24.62 -8.89
N ASP A 215 11.99 -23.90 -9.06
CA ASP A 215 12.74 -23.88 -10.31
C ASP A 215 13.31 -25.26 -10.67
N PHE A 216 13.88 -26.01 -9.72
CA PHE A 216 14.35 -27.37 -9.90
C PHE A 216 13.19 -28.32 -10.30
N MET A 217 12.06 -28.26 -9.61
CA MET A 217 10.88 -29.07 -9.91
C MET A 217 10.35 -28.79 -11.31
N ARG A 218 10.29 -27.52 -11.72
CA ARG A 218 9.85 -27.17 -13.08
C ARG A 218 10.75 -27.77 -14.17
N GLN A 219 12.05 -27.82 -13.93
CA GLN A 219 13.02 -28.30 -14.92
C GLN A 219 13.04 -29.84 -15.01
N ASN A 220 12.82 -30.54 -13.91
CA ASN A 220 13.01 -31.99 -13.83
C ASN A 220 11.69 -32.77 -13.65
N TYR A 221 10.65 -32.14 -13.09
CA TYR A 221 9.38 -32.77 -12.72
C TYR A 221 8.20 -31.83 -12.99
N ALA A 222 8.09 -31.36 -14.23
CA ALA A 222 7.12 -30.33 -14.62
C ALA A 222 5.63 -30.70 -14.39
N GLN A 223 5.35 -32.00 -14.27
CA GLN A 223 4.00 -32.54 -13.97
C GLN A 223 3.58 -32.36 -12.51
N VAL A 224 4.54 -32.17 -11.58
CA VAL A 224 4.26 -32.03 -10.14
C VAL A 224 3.80 -30.59 -9.87
N SER A 225 2.61 -30.45 -9.30
CA SER A 225 1.98 -29.15 -9.05
C SER A 225 1.88 -28.77 -7.56
N SER A 226 1.97 -29.73 -6.66
CA SER A 226 1.74 -29.61 -5.22
C SER A 226 2.84 -30.29 -4.40
N PHE A 227 3.12 -29.82 -3.17
CA PHE A 227 4.02 -30.50 -2.26
C PHE A 227 3.51 -31.90 -1.83
N ALA A 228 2.21 -32.12 -1.88
CA ALA A 228 1.62 -33.43 -1.58
C ALA A 228 1.98 -34.53 -2.59
N GLU A 229 2.43 -34.14 -3.79
CA GLU A 229 2.83 -35.06 -4.87
C GLU A 229 4.32 -35.45 -4.81
N LEU A 230 5.09 -34.86 -3.86
CA LEU A 230 6.50 -35.12 -3.73
C LEU A 230 6.75 -36.53 -3.17
N ASP A 231 7.67 -37.23 -3.82
CA ASP A 231 8.18 -38.52 -3.34
C ASP A 231 9.63 -38.40 -2.85
N ARG A 232 10.14 -39.53 -2.36
CA ARG A 232 11.50 -39.62 -1.84
C ARG A 232 12.56 -39.42 -2.93
N GLU A 233 12.32 -39.95 -4.12
CA GLU A 233 13.28 -39.89 -5.23
C GLU A 233 13.49 -38.44 -5.71
N MET A 234 12.40 -37.67 -5.79
CA MET A 234 12.45 -36.23 -6.13
C MET A 234 13.23 -35.45 -5.10
N MET A 235 13.04 -35.73 -3.82
CA MET A 235 13.75 -35.06 -2.73
C MET A 235 15.26 -35.42 -2.73
N GLU A 236 15.59 -36.68 -2.96
CA GLU A 236 17.01 -37.13 -3.09
C GLU A 236 17.68 -36.49 -4.31
N ALA A 237 16.99 -36.41 -5.44
CA ALA A 237 17.47 -35.70 -6.63
C ALA A 237 17.73 -34.21 -6.38
N TYR A 238 16.82 -33.53 -5.63
CA TYR A 238 17.03 -32.15 -5.24
C TYR A 238 18.25 -31.95 -4.32
N LEU A 239 18.44 -32.85 -3.35
CA LEU A 239 19.61 -32.80 -2.47
C LEU A 239 20.94 -32.97 -3.25
N ILE A 240 20.93 -33.83 -4.28
CA ILE A 240 22.09 -33.96 -5.19
C ILE A 240 22.32 -32.69 -6.01
N TYR A 241 21.23 -32.06 -6.47
CA TYR A 241 21.29 -30.78 -7.23
C TYR A 241 21.89 -29.62 -6.40
N LEU A 242 21.72 -29.63 -5.07
CA LEU A 242 22.23 -28.58 -4.18
C LEU A 242 23.73 -28.70 -3.87
N ASN A 243 24.37 -29.85 -4.12
CA ASN A 243 25.80 -30.11 -3.88
C ASN A 243 26.62 -29.85 -5.14
#